data_f7d75b19128ad35a0fa996850a0309ce
#
_entry.id   f7d75b19128ad35a0fa996850a0309ce
#
_cell.length_a   1.000
_cell.length_b   1.000
_cell.length_c   1.000
_cell.angle_alpha   90.00
_cell.angle_beta   90.00
_cell.angle_gamma   90.00
#
_symmetry.space_group_name_H-M   'P 1'
#
loop_
_entity.id
_entity.type
_entity.pdbx_description
1 polymer ?
#
loop_
_entity_poly.entity_id
_entity_poly.type
_entity_poly.pdbx_seq_one_letter_code
_entity_poly.pdbx_strand_id
1 'polypeptide(L)'
;MYLGWWKLGHRPVSGITSNGHEVTVWSAVPAEIQMLQEKHEHKMLPGVKLPEDMIFTTDDKTAIEGKDLLVMAVASSYTRSTAHRISPLVAQGQEIVSVSKGIEEHTLMTQAQIIEDEIPQAQVAVLSGPTHAEEVSRGIPTTIVAGSKSKSCAEYVQNLFMNEVFRVYTSPDVLGIELGGALKNVVALAAGIADGLGYGDNTKAALITRGITEIARLGTVM
;
A
#
# COMPACT_ATOMS: atom_id res chain seq x y z
N MET A 1 5.52 11.86 1.96
CA MET A 1 4.12 12.20 2.32
C MET A 1 3.23 10.99 2.27
N TYR A 2 2.23 10.95 3.11
CA TYR A 2 1.31 9.82 3.25
C TYR A 2 -0.13 10.29 3.00
N LEU A 3 -0.78 9.75 1.98
CA LEU A 3 -2.15 10.12 1.61
C LEU A 3 -3.13 9.04 2.09
N GLY A 4 -3.88 9.33 3.14
CA GLY A 4 -5.00 8.53 3.62
C GLY A 4 -4.66 7.47 4.66
N TRP A 5 -5.68 7.14 5.44
CA TRP A 5 -5.65 6.17 6.51
C TRP A 5 -6.50 4.96 6.17
N TRP A 6 -5.85 3.84 6.06
CA TRP A 6 -6.49 2.54 6.12
C TRP A 6 -5.64 1.62 7.00
N LYS A 7 -6.20 0.54 7.49
CA LYS A 7 -5.56 -0.43 8.41
C LYS A 7 -4.13 -0.87 8.00
N LEU A 8 -3.75 -0.66 6.76
CA LEU A 8 -2.42 -0.92 6.17
C LEU A 8 -1.51 0.32 6.15
N GLY A 9 -2.07 1.51 6.27
CA GLY A 9 -1.38 2.79 6.07
C GLY A 9 -0.31 3.15 7.11
N HIS A 10 -0.39 2.64 8.31
CA HIS A 10 0.56 2.95 9.38
C HIS A 10 1.93 2.29 9.28
N ARG A 11 2.07 1.30 8.45
CA ARG A 11 3.22 0.43 8.42
C ARG A 11 4.35 0.89 7.55
N PRO A 12 4.08 1.37 6.33
CA PRO A 12 5.10 2.10 5.60
C PRO A 12 5.58 3.31 6.39
N VAL A 13 4.69 4.00 7.13
CA VAL A 13 5.07 5.17 7.95
C VAL A 13 6.09 4.81 9.02
N SER A 14 5.87 3.78 9.84
CA SER A 14 6.84 3.40 10.87
C SER A 14 8.15 2.90 10.26
N GLY A 15 8.11 2.21 9.12
CA GLY A 15 9.31 1.81 8.38
C GLY A 15 10.06 3.00 7.79
N ILE A 16 9.35 3.95 7.17
CA ILE A 16 9.95 5.17 6.59
C ILE A 16 10.55 6.04 7.68
N THR A 17 9.85 6.27 8.79
CA THR A 17 10.40 7.09 9.90
C THR A 17 11.58 6.41 10.59
N SER A 18 11.58 5.09 10.75
CA SER A 18 12.75 4.37 11.28
C SER A 18 13.98 4.48 10.38
N ASN A 19 13.79 4.73 9.08
CA ASN A 19 14.86 5.01 8.12
C ASN A 19 15.30 6.49 8.11
N GLY A 20 14.76 7.34 9.00
CA GLY A 20 15.19 8.74 9.16
C GLY A 20 14.53 9.72 8.18
N HIS A 21 13.41 9.37 7.55
CA HIS A 21 12.69 10.25 6.62
C HIS A 21 11.62 11.08 7.35
N GLU A 22 11.46 12.32 6.91
CA GLU A 22 10.38 13.20 7.36
C GLU A 22 9.03 12.78 6.74
N VAL A 23 8.01 12.59 7.57
CA VAL A 23 6.71 12.12 7.13
C VAL A 23 5.60 13.12 7.45
N THR A 24 4.85 13.50 6.42
CA THR A 24 3.60 14.24 6.56
C THR A 24 2.44 13.29 6.27
N VAL A 25 1.51 13.18 7.20
CA VAL A 25 0.30 12.36 7.07
C VAL A 25 -0.88 13.25 6.77
N TRP A 26 -1.60 12.89 5.72
CA TRP A 26 -2.83 13.57 5.31
C TRP A 26 -4.05 12.65 5.45
N SER A 27 -5.16 13.22 5.85
CA SER A 27 -6.47 12.56 5.76
C SER A 27 -7.53 13.58 5.35
N ALA A 28 -8.49 13.13 4.53
CA ALA A 28 -9.69 13.90 4.22
C ALA A 28 -10.65 14.06 5.42
N VAL A 29 -10.42 13.33 6.53
CA VAL A 29 -11.28 13.28 7.71
C VAL A 29 -10.65 14.09 8.84
N PRO A 30 -11.15 15.32 9.16
CA PRO A 30 -10.56 16.17 10.18
C PRO A 30 -10.47 15.53 11.57
N ALA A 31 -11.47 14.73 11.94
CA ALA A 31 -11.48 14.04 13.24
C ALA A 31 -10.35 13.01 13.39
N GLU A 32 -9.89 12.40 12.29
CA GLU A 32 -8.71 11.52 12.30
C GLU A 32 -7.43 12.31 12.55
N ILE A 33 -7.26 13.42 11.85
CA ILE A 33 -6.09 14.29 12.02
C ILE A 33 -6.02 14.83 13.45
N GLN A 34 -7.14 15.32 13.99
CA GLN A 34 -7.19 15.79 15.37
C GLN A 34 -6.80 14.68 16.36
N MET A 35 -7.36 13.48 16.21
CA MET A 35 -7.01 12.34 17.07
C MET A 35 -5.50 12.00 17.01
N LEU A 36 -4.91 12.06 15.82
CA LEU A 36 -3.50 11.76 15.63
C LEU A 36 -2.59 12.82 16.24
N GLN A 37 -2.95 14.10 16.11
CA GLN A 37 -2.25 15.22 16.74
C GLN A 37 -2.28 15.15 18.27
N GLU A 38 -3.43 14.74 18.85
CA GLU A 38 -3.61 14.65 20.28
C GLU A 38 -2.95 13.42 20.92
N LYS A 39 -3.01 12.26 20.23
CA LYS A 39 -2.64 10.97 20.84
C LYS A 39 -1.32 10.40 20.33
N HIS A 40 -0.84 10.85 19.18
CA HIS A 40 0.26 10.21 18.43
C HIS A 40 0.10 8.66 18.36
N GLU A 41 -1.16 8.23 18.24
CA GLU A 41 -1.55 6.82 18.18
C GLU A 41 -2.83 6.67 17.36
N HIS A 42 -2.93 5.60 16.58
CA HIS A 42 -4.12 5.33 15.82
C HIS A 42 -4.95 4.21 16.43
N LYS A 43 -6.27 4.40 16.51
CA LYS A 43 -7.24 3.46 17.12
C LYS A 43 -7.18 2.04 16.57
N MET A 44 -6.74 1.86 15.31
CA MET A 44 -6.63 0.54 14.66
C MET A 44 -5.30 -0.16 14.94
N LEU A 45 -4.35 0.52 15.59
CA LEU A 45 -3.05 -0.02 15.99
C LEU A 45 -2.75 0.39 17.44
N PRO A 46 -3.50 -0.11 18.40
CA PRO A 46 -3.31 0.26 19.80
C PRO A 46 -1.90 -0.14 20.28
N GLY A 47 -1.28 0.76 21.03
CA GLY A 47 0.08 0.57 21.56
C GLY A 47 1.22 0.89 20.59
N VAL A 48 0.92 1.32 19.36
CA VAL A 48 1.94 1.79 18.42
C VAL A 48 1.98 3.31 18.45
N LYS A 49 3.03 3.88 19.07
CA LYS A 49 3.24 5.32 19.11
C LYS A 49 3.85 5.82 17.81
N LEU A 50 3.33 6.94 17.32
CA LEU A 50 3.88 7.65 16.17
C LEU A 50 4.92 8.67 16.65
N PRO A 51 5.99 8.94 15.87
CA PRO A 51 6.97 9.97 16.20
C PRO A 51 6.33 11.34 16.44
N GLU A 52 6.89 12.11 17.38
CA GLU A 52 6.35 13.44 17.75
C GLU A 52 6.60 14.51 16.70
N ASP A 53 7.60 14.30 15.84
CA ASP A 53 7.98 15.18 14.74
C ASP A 53 7.16 14.99 13.46
N MET A 54 6.23 14.03 13.46
CA MET A 54 5.32 13.82 12.33
C MET A 54 4.34 14.97 12.17
N ILE A 55 4.15 15.39 10.92
CA ILE A 55 3.16 16.40 10.55
C ILE A 55 1.84 15.71 10.17
N PHE A 56 0.74 16.17 10.78
CA PHE A 56 -0.61 15.70 10.45
C PHE A 56 -1.45 16.84 9.89
N THR A 57 -2.06 16.68 8.72
CA THR A 57 -2.77 17.75 8.02
C THR A 57 -3.99 17.26 7.24
N THR A 58 -4.98 18.14 7.07
CA THR A 58 -6.08 17.98 6.12
C THR A 58 -5.87 18.81 4.86
N ASP A 59 -4.82 19.63 4.82
CA ASP A 59 -4.53 20.53 3.70
C ASP A 59 -3.73 19.80 2.62
N ASP A 60 -4.27 19.79 1.41
CA ASP A 60 -3.69 19.08 0.26
C ASP A 60 -2.34 19.67 -0.15
N LYS A 61 -2.19 20.99 -0.08
CA LYS A 61 -0.97 21.70 -0.47
C LYS A 61 0.19 21.34 0.45
N THR A 62 -0.02 21.46 1.75
CA THR A 62 0.96 21.07 2.79
C THR A 62 1.36 19.61 2.65
N ALA A 63 0.42 18.79 2.23
CA ALA A 63 0.64 17.37 2.03
C ALA A 63 1.48 17.03 0.80
N ILE A 64 1.47 17.83 -0.24
CA ILE A 64 2.03 17.48 -1.57
C ILE A 64 3.26 18.31 -1.93
N GLU A 65 3.22 19.63 -1.70
CA GLU A 65 4.29 20.52 -2.14
C GLU A 65 5.63 20.19 -1.48
N GLY A 66 6.67 20.06 -2.29
CA GLY A 66 8.05 19.80 -1.84
C GLY A 66 8.29 18.40 -1.28
N LYS A 67 7.44 17.42 -1.60
CA LYS A 67 7.64 16.04 -1.17
C LYS A 67 8.34 15.22 -2.26
N ASP A 68 9.34 14.45 -1.86
CA ASP A 68 10.10 13.58 -2.77
C ASP A 68 9.27 12.37 -3.22
N LEU A 69 8.45 11.79 -2.33
CA LEU A 69 7.58 10.65 -2.60
C LEU A 69 6.18 10.87 -2.04
N LEU A 70 5.16 10.53 -2.81
CA LEU A 70 3.78 10.45 -2.37
C LEU A 70 3.39 8.98 -2.13
N VAL A 71 2.88 8.66 -0.94
CA VAL A 71 2.40 7.31 -0.63
C VAL A 71 0.88 7.29 -0.64
N MET A 72 0.28 6.67 -1.65
CA MET A 72 -1.16 6.49 -1.75
C MET A 72 -1.59 5.28 -0.91
N ALA A 73 -2.22 5.55 0.23
CA ALA A 73 -2.61 4.54 1.21
C ALA A 73 -4.10 4.62 1.60
N VAL A 74 -4.92 5.13 0.72
CA VAL A 74 -6.37 5.17 0.88
C VAL A 74 -7.00 3.79 0.64
N ALA A 75 -8.23 3.57 1.13
CA ALA A 75 -8.99 2.40 0.70
C ALA A 75 -9.19 2.42 -0.82
N SER A 76 -9.14 1.25 -1.46
CA SER A 76 -9.17 1.11 -2.92
C SER A 76 -10.35 1.84 -3.58
N SER A 77 -11.50 1.89 -2.92
CA SER A 77 -12.69 2.64 -3.38
C SER A 77 -12.52 4.17 -3.40
N TYR A 78 -11.48 4.70 -2.75
CA TYR A 78 -11.21 6.14 -2.72
C TYR A 78 -9.97 6.54 -3.54
N THR A 79 -9.27 5.60 -4.16
CA THR A 79 -8.05 5.90 -4.92
C THR A 79 -8.31 6.88 -6.04
N ARG A 80 -9.33 6.66 -6.88
CA ARG A 80 -9.68 7.56 -7.99
C ARG A 80 -10.02 8.97 -7.50
N SER A 81 -10.94 9.10 -6.56
CA SER A 81 -11.36 10.41 -6.05
C SER A 81 -10.21 11.16 -5.37
N THR A 82 -9.32 10.46 -4.68
CA THR A 82 -8.14 11.07 -4.07
C THR A 82 -7.12 11.49 -5.13
N ALA A 83 -6.82 10.62 -6.10
CA ALA A 83 -5.91 10.92 -7.19
C ALA A 83 -6.41 12.13 -8.02
N HIS A 84 -7.69 12.15 -8.37
CA HIS A 84 -8.33 13.29 -9.07
C HIS A 84 -8.16 14.59 -8.29
N ARG A 85 -8.44 14.56 -6.98
CA ARG A 85 -8.35 15.72 -6.09
C ARG A 85 -6.94 16.31 -6.04
N ILE A 86 -5.92 15.46 -5.97
CA ILE A 86 -4.53 15.92 -5.81
C ILE A 86 -3.82 16.19 -7.15
N SER A 87 -4.33 15.68 -8.27
CA SER A 87 -3.72 15.78 -9.60
C SER A 87 -3.24 17.19 -9.96
N PRO A 88 -4.00 18.27 -9.70
CA PRO A 88 -3.55 19.63 -10.02
C PRO A 88 -2.32 20.11 -9.23
N LEU A 89 -2.00 19.46 -8.11
CA LEU A 89 -0.90 19.83 -7.22
C LEU A 89 0.35 18.97 -7.44
N VAL A 90 0.22 17.88 -8.17
CA VAL A 90 1.31 16.93 -8.41
C VAL A 90 2.22 17.45 -9.51
N ALA A 91 3.50 17.54 -9.21
CA ALA A 91 4.52 18.01 -10.16
C ALA A 91 4.81 16.98 -11.26
N GLN A 92 5.35 17.47 -12.39
CA GLN A 92 5.81 16.60 -13.47
C GLN A 92 6.92 15.66 -12.99
N GLY A 93 6.75 14.37 -13.21
CA GLY A 93 7.72 13.34 -12.80
C GLY A 93 7.68 12.97 -11.32
N GLN A 94 6.69 13.47 -10.57
CA GLN A 94 6.52 13.12 -9.15
C GLN A 94 6.35 11.60 -8.97
N GLU A 95 7.12 11.03 -8.08
CA GLU A 95 6.99 9.62 -7.73
C GLU A 95 5.82 9.40 -6.76
N ILE A 96 4.95 8.44 -7.11
CA ILE A 96 3.81 8.03 -6.32
C ILE A 96 3.87 6.52 -6.11
N VAL A 97 3.85 6.05 -4.88
CA VAL A 97 3.75 4.63 -4.56
C VAL A 97 2.38 4.29 -3.99
N SER A 98 1.69 3.34 -4.63
CA SER A 98 0.45 2.78 -4.09
C SER A 98 0.76 1.60 -3.16
N VAL A 99 0.18 1.64 -1.96
CA VAL A 99 0.15 0.51 -1.01
C VAL A 99 -1.26 -0.06 -0.86
N SER A 100 -2.23 0.51 -1.57
CA SER A 100 -3.62 0.06 -1.59
C SER A 100 -3.75 -1.25 -2.37
N LYS A 101 -4.71 -2.08 -1.97
CA LYS A 101 -4.98 -3.37 -2.61
C LYS A 101 -6.42 -3.42 -3.07
N GLY A 102 -6.64 -3.83 -4.31
CA GLY A 102 -7.98 -3.95 -4.88
C GLY A 102 -8.01 -3.64 -6.38
N ILE A 103 -9.16 -3.90 -6.97
CA ILE A 103 -9.49 -3.61 -8.36
C ILE A 103 -10.71 -2.70 -8.33
N GLU A 104 -10.73 -1.67 -9.18
CA GLU A 104 -11.85 -0.74 -9.25
C GLU A 104 -13.07 -1.43 -9.86
N GLU A 105 -14.23 -1.23 -9.25
CA GLU A 105 -15.49 -1.70 -9.76
C GLU A 105 -15.82 -0.98 -11.09
N HIS A 106 -16.40 -1.68 -12.04
CA HIS A 106 -16.79 -1.23 -13.38
C HIS A 106 -15.64 -1.06 -14.39
N THR A 107 -14.54 -0.41 -14.07
CA THR A 107 -13.41 -0.23 -15.00
C THR A 107 -12.46 -1.41 -15.00
N LEU A 108 -12.44 -2.20 -13.92
CA LEU A 108 -11.50 -3.28 -13.62
C LEU A 108 -10.04 -2.81 -13.57
N MET A 109 -9.79 -1.53 -13.42
CA MET A 109 -8.45 -0.97 -13.28
C MET A 109 -7.81 -1.35 -11.93
N THR A 110 -6.52 -1.62 -11.97
CA THR A 110 -5.70 -1.74 -10.75
C THR A 110 -5.44 -0.37 -10.13
N GLN A 111 -4.93 -0.33 -8.91
CA GLN A 111 -4.68 0.93 -8.21
C GLN A 111 -3.63 1.81 -8.92
N ALA A 112 -2.58 1.18 -9.48
CA ALA A 112 -1.59 1.90 -10.28
C ALA A 112 -2.21 2.49 -11.55
N GLN A 113 -3.03 1.72 -12.27
CA GLN A 113 -3.72 2.19 -13.46
C GLN A 113 -4.65 3.37 -13.17
N ILE A 114 -5.36 3.36 -12.04
CA ILE A 114 -6.20 4.49 -11.60
C ILE A 114 -5.35 5.74 -11.37
N ILE A 115 -4.19 5.59 -10.70
CA ILE A 115 -3.31 6.73 -10.43
C ILE A 115 -2.70 7.26 -11.73
N GLU A 116 -2.27 6.38 -12.65
CA GLU A 116 -1.76 6.77 -13.97
C GLU A 116 -2.83 7.49 -14.82
N ASP A 117 -4.09 7.07 -14.73
CA ASP A 117 -5.22 7.68 -15.44
C ASP A 117 -5.54 9.10 -14.94
N GLU A 118 -5.57 9.29 -13.60
CA GLU A 118 -5.90 10.59 -12.98
C GLU A 118 -4.71 11.55 -12.90
N ILE A 119 -3.48 11.02 -12.85
CA ILE A 119 -2.23 11.79 -12.68
C ILE A 119 -1.20 11.34 -13.74
N PRO A 120 -1.43 11.58 -15.01
CA PRO A 120 -0.58 11.08 -16.10
C PRO A 120 0.86 11.66 -16.08
N GLN A 121 1.10 12.74 -15.34
CA GLN A 121 2.43 13.31 -15.16
C GLN A 121 3.27 12.60 -14.10
N ALA A 122 2.69 11.70 -13.29
CA ALA A 122 3.41 11.01 -12.23
C ALA A 122 4.17 9.76 -12.73
N GLN A 123 5.17 9.34 -11.94
CA GLN A 123 5.79 8.03 -12.05
C GLN A 123 5.23 7.12 -10.96
N VAL A 124 4.53 6.05 -11.37
CA VAL A 124 3.80 5.21 -10.42
C VAL A 124 4.57 3.94 -10.11
N ALA A 125 4.64 3.62 -8.83
CA ALA A 125 5.07 2.34 -8.30
C ALA A 125 3.98 1.73 -7.41
N VAL A 126 4.07 0.44 -7.20
CA VAL A 126 3.26 -0.29 -6.22
C VAL A 126 4.17 -0.94 -5.19
N LEU A 127 3.71 -1.01 -3.95
CA LEU A 127 4.40 -1.72 -2.87
C LEU A 127 3.42 -2.73 -2.26
N SER A 128 3.58 -4.01 -2.57
CA SER A 128 2.64 -5.05 -2.17
C SER A 128 3.34 -6.35 -1.77
N GLY A 129 2.72 -7.07 -0.84
CA GLY A 129 3.22 -8.34 -0.31
C GLY A 129 2.44 -8.78 0.92
N PRO A 130 2.91 -9.83 1.62
CA PRO A 130 2.34 -10.31 2.87
C PRO A 130 2.72 -9.36 4.01
N THR A 131 1.96 -8.27 4.15
CA THR A 131 2.19 -7.21 5.12
C THR A 131 1.05 -7.15 6.14
N HIS A 132 1.04 -8.04 7.11
CA HIS A 132 0.08 -7.99 8.19
C HIS A 132 0.40 -6.84 9.17
N ALA A 133 -0.60 -5.95 9.56
CA ALA A 133 -0.39 -4.68 10.28
C ALA A 133 0.35 -4.87 11.60
N GLU A 134 -0.10 -5.79 12.35
CA GLU A 134 0.39 -6.06 13.69
C GLU A 134 1.83 -6.62 13.67
N GLU A 135 2.20 -7.39 12.65
CA GLU A 135 3.54 -7.99 12.54
C GLU A 135 4.59 -6.95 12.14
N VAL A 136 4.30 -6.19 11.07
CA VAL A 136 5.25 -5.16 10.61
C VAL A 136 5.44 -4.07 11.67
N SER A 137 4.39 -3.65 12.37
CA SER A 137 4.50 -2.64 13.44
C SER A 137 5.35 -3.10 14.64
N ARG A 138 5.51 -4.42 14.82
CA ARG A 138 6.37 -5.03 15.83
C ARG A 138 7.78 -5.34 15.34
N GLY A 139 8.12 -4.95 14.11
CA GLY A 139 9.42 -5.24 13.52
C GLY A 139 9.65 -6.71 13.19
N ILE A 140 8.59 -7.50 13.01
CA ILE A 140 8.72 -8.90 12.58
C ILE A 140 9.21 -8.93 11.13
N PRO A 141 10.23 -9.75 10.82
CA PRO A 141 10.81 -9.84 9.48
C PRO A 141 9.74 -10.03 8.40
N THR A 142 9.72 -9.12 7.43
CA THR A 142 8.70 -9.06 6.38
C THR A 142 9.35 -8.88 5.02
N THR A 143 8.77 -9.51 4.01
CA THR A 143 9.19 -9.38 2.61
C THR A 143 8.07 -8.76 1.77
N ILE A 144 8.44 -7.82 0.89
CA ILE A 144 7.52 -7.12 0.01
C ILE A 144 8.14 -6.88 -1.36
N VAL A 145 7.34 -6.55 -2.35
CA VAL A 145 7.80 -6.23 -3.71
C VAL A 145 7.41 -4.81 -4.06
N ALA A 146 8.39 -4.04 -4.55
CA ALA A 146 8.22 -2.76 -5.21
C ALA A 146 8.13 -2.99 -6.73
N GLY A 147 6.99 -2.71 -7.31
CA GLY A 147 6.73 -2.85 -8.74
C GLY A 147 6.62 -1.51 -9.43
N SER A 148 7.30 -1.34 -10.57
CA SER A 148 7.12 -0.18 -11.45
C SER A 148 7.55 -0.51 -12.87
N LYS A 149 6.93 0.16 -13.86
CA LYS A 149 7.39 0.15 -15.26
C LYS A 149 8.78 0.82 -15.39
N SER A 150 9.10 1.75 -14.49
CA SER A 150 10.40 2.40 -14.38
C SER A 150 11.27 1.67 -13.35
N LYS A 151 12.39 1.10 -13.81
CA LYS A 151 13.34 0.42 -12.92
C LYS A 151 13.88 1.36 -11.84
N SER A 152 14.21 2.60 -12.21
CA SER A 152 14.72 3.61 -11.26
C SER A 152 13.69 3.95 -10.18
N CYS A 153 12.42 4.07 -10.54
CA CYS A 153 11.34 4.30 -9.57
C CYS A 153 11.17 3.11 -8.61
N ALA A 154 11.21 1.86 -9.12
CA ALA A 154 11.15 0.68 -8.27
C ALA A 154 12.33 0.59 -7.30
N GLU A 155 13.57 0.87 -7.77
CA GLU A 155 14.78 0.90 -6.95
C GLU A 155 14.76 2.04 -5.93
N TYR A 156 14.22 3.21 -6.30
CA TYR A 156 14.04 4.32 -5.37
C TYR A 156 13.10 3.95 -4.22
N VAL A 157 11.93 3.39 -4.54
CA VAL A 157 10.99 2.88 -3.52
C VAL A 157 11.63 1.77 -2.68
N GLN A 158 12.37 0.84 -3.29
CA GLN A 158 13.10 -0.19 -2.55
C GLN A 158 14.03 0.43 -1.51
N ASN A 159 14.86 1.39 -1.90
CA ASN A 159 15.84 2.02 -1.02
C ASN A 159 15.22 2.80 0.13
N LEU A 160 14.07 3.45 -0.11
CA LEU A 160 13.35 4.20 0.92
C LEU A 160 12.74 3.30 2.00
N PHE A 161 12.21 2.15 1.59
CA PHE A 161 11.46 1.29 2.50
C PHE A 161 12.27 0.15 3.11
N MET A 162 13.37 -0.26 2.46
CA MET A 162 14.17 -1.41 2.91
C MET A 162 14.92 -1.11 4.19
N ASN A 163 14.90 -2.05 5.14
CA ASN A 163 15.70 -2.03 6.35
C ASN A 163 16.02 -3.46 6.82
N GLU A 164 16.61 -3.62 8.00
CA GLU A 164 17.05 -4.92 8.54
C GLU A 164 15.93 -5.96 8.67
N VAL A 165 14.70 -5.52 8.93
CA VAL A 165 13.52 -6.38 9.14
C VAL A 165 12.49 -6.28 8.01
N PHE A 166 12.69 -5.36 7.06
CA PHE A 166 11.76 -5.13 5.97
C PHE A 166 12.48 -5.26 4.61
N ARG A 167 12.43 -6.47 4.05
CA ARG A 167 13.10 -6.78 2.78
C ARG A 167 12.21 -6.40 1.59
N VAL A 168 12.73 -5.53 0.72
CA VAL A 168 12.04 -5.10 -0.50
C VAL A 168 12.73 -5.67 -1.74
N TYR A 169 11.99 -6.39 -2.58
CA TYR A 169 12.43 -6.82 -3.92
C TYR A 169 11.85 -5.90 -4.97
N THR A 170 12.45 -5.84 -6.15
CA THR A 170 11.93 -5.07 -7.29
C THR A 170 11.40 -6.01 -8.38
N SER A 171 10.35 -5.58 -9.11
CA SER A 171 9.82 -6.30 -10.25
C SER A 171 9.19 -5.33 -11.26
N PRO A 172 9.31 -5.59 -12.58
CA PRO A 172 8.57 -4.82 -13.60
C PRO A 172 7.11 -5.28 -13.76
N ASP A 173 6.72 -6.42 -13.19
CA ASP A 173 5.38 -6.99 -13.29
C ASP A 173 4.41 -6.32 -12.29
N VAL A 174 4.04 -5.08 -12.57
CA VAL A 174 3.10 -4.30 -11.75
C VAL A 174 1.74 -4.99 -11.66
N LEU A 175 1.23 -5.49 -12.80
CA LEU A 175 -0.08 -6.13 -12.87
C LEU A 175 -0.14 -7.39 -12.00
N GLY A 176 0.83 -8.29 -12.13
CA GLY A 176 0.88 -9.51 -11.32
C GLY A 176 0.99 -9.25 -9.82
N ILE A 177 1.77 -8.21 -9.42
CA ILE A 177 1.88 -7.79 -8.02
C ILE A 177 0.52 -7.31 -7.48
N GLU A 178 -0.21 -6.49 -8.24
CA GLU A 178 -1.49 -5.94 -7.82
C GLU A 178 -2.60 -6.99 -7.80
N LEU A 179 -2.66 -7.86 -8.81
CA LEU A 179 -3.61 -8.99 -8.86
C LEU A 179 -3.38 -9.95 -7.68
N GLY A 180 -2.14 -10.32 -7.41
CA GLY A 180 -1.81 -11.14 -6.25
C GLY A 180 -2.28 -10.51 -4.94
N GLY A 181 -2.06 -9.21 -4.77
CA GLY A 181 -2.52 -8.44 -3.61
C GLY A 181 -4.04 -8.34 -3.48
N ALA A 182 -4.75 -8.15 -4.59
CA ALA A 182 -6.22 -8.00 -4.62
C ALA A 182 -6.95 -9.33 -4.41
N LEU A 183 -6.47 -10.41 -5.02
CA LEU A 183 -7.18 -11.69 -5.11
C LEU A 183 -6.81 -12.69 -4.01
N LYS A 184 -5.68 -12.49 -3.31
CA LYS A 184 -5.23 -13.40 -2.24
C LYS A 184 -6.30 -13.71 -1.19
N ASN A 185 -7.18 -12.76 -0.90
CA ASN A 185 -8.21 -12.93 0.12
C ASN A 185 -9.27 -13.96 -0.28
N VAL A 186 -9.52 -14.18 -1.57
CA VAL A 186 -10.39 -15.25 -2.07
C VAL A 186 -9.82 -16.60 -1.69
N VAL A 187 -8.52 -16.81 -1.92
CA VAL A 187 -7.82 -18.05 -1.56
C VAL A 187 -7.75 -18.21 -0.04
N ALA A 188 -7.50 -17.12 0.69
CA ALA A 188 -7.46 -17.14 2.15
C ALA A 188 -8.82 -17.51 2.76
N LEU A 189 -9.93 -17.00 2.22
CA LEU A 189 -11.28 -17.35 2.64
C LEU A 189 -11.55 -18.84 2.42
N ALA A 190 -11.22 -19.34 1.22
CA ALA A 190 -11.40 -20.76 0.89
C ALA A 190 -10.56 -21.68 1.80
N ALA A 191 -9.31 -21.26 2.11
CA ALA A 191 -8.47 -21.99 3.07
C ALA A 191 -9.06 -22.01 4.47
N GLY A 192 -9.61 -20.87 4.93
CA GLY A 192 -10.28 -20.80 6.24
C GLY A 192 -11.55 -21.65 6.31
N ILE A 193 -12.32 -21.74 5.23
CA ILE A 193 -13.48 -22.66 5.15
C ILE A 193 -13.01 -24.11 5.26
N ALA A 194 -11.95 -24.50 4.53
CA ALA A 194 -11.39 -25.84 4.58
C ALA A 194 -10.90 -26.21 6.01
N ASP A 195 -10.26 -25.28 6.70
CA ASP A 195 -9.85 -25.45 8.08
C ASP A 195 -11.06 -25.62 9.02
N GLY A 196 -12.09 -24.78 8.86
CA GLY A 196 -13.31 -24.86 9.66
C GLY A 196 -14.12 -26.16 9.46
N LEU A 197 -14.00 -26.78 8.29
CA LEU A 197 -14.57 -28.11 7.98
C LEU A 197 -13.70 -29.28 8.46
N GLY A 198 -12.53 -29.00 9.05
CA GLY A 198 -11.60 -30.02 9.52
C GLY A 198 -10.80 -30.73 8.43
N TYR A 199 -10.68 -30.12 7.26
CA TYR A 199 -9.83 -30.65 6.20
C TYR A 199 -8.35 -30.46 6.56
N GLY A 200 -7.53 -31.47 6.27
CA GLY A 200 -6.12 -31.47 6.64
C GLY A 200 -5.22 -30.64 5.73
N ASP A 201 -3.92 -30.64 6.05
CA ASP A 201 -2.89 -29.82 5.38
C ASP A 201 -2.73 -30.12 3.89
N ASN A 202 -2.99 -31.38 3.46
CA ASN A 202 -2.96 -31.73 2.03
C ASN A 202 -4.01 -30.95 1.22
N THR A 203 -5.23 -30.82 1.76
CA THR A 203 -6.30 -30.04 1.12
C THR A 203 -5.92 -28.56 1.08
N LYS A 204 -5.38 -28.02 2.18
CA LYS A 204 -4.93 -26.62 2.24
C LYS A 204 -3.81 -26.35 1.24
N ALA A 205 -2.79 -27.21 1.16
CA ALA A 205 -1.69 -27.08 0.20
C ALA A 205 -2.19 -27.13 -1.26
N ALA A 206 -3.08 -28.06 -1.57
CA ALA A 206 -3.68 -28.17 -2.90
C ALA A 206 -4.49 -26.92 -3.27
N LEU A 207 -5.28 -26.38 -2.33
CA LEU A 207 -6.09 -25.20 -2.51
C LEU A 207 -5.23 -23.93 -2.73
N ILE A 208 -4.15 -23.76 -1.98
CA ILE A 208 -3.20 -22.65 -2.15
C ILE A 208 -2.54 -22.77 -3.53
N THR A 209 -2.01 -23.92 -3.89
CA THR A 209 -1.36 -24.16 -5.18
C THR A 209 -2.32 -23.89 -6.35
N ARG A 210 -3.56 -24.38 -6.26
CA ARG A 210 -4.58 -24.12 -7.28
C ARG A 210 -4.97 -22.64 -7.33
N GLY A 211 -5.13 -21.99 -6.20
CA GLY A 211 -5.44 -20.57 -6.11
C GLY A 211 -4.39 -19.68 -6.78
N ILE A 212 -3.10 -19.95 -6.54
CA ILE A 212 -2.00 -19.25 -7.22
C ILE A 212 -2.07 -19.44 -8.73
N THR A 213 -2.33 -20.68 -9.19
CA THR A 213 -2.47 -20.99 -10.62
C THR A 213 -3.60 -20.18 -11.27
N GLU A 214 -4.75 -20.08 -10.61
CA GLU A 214 -5.90 -19.31 -11.13
C GLU A 214 -5.62 -17.80 -11.17
N ILE A 215 -4.93 -17.26 -10.14
CA ILE A 215 -4.52 -15.85 -10.14
C ILE A 215 -3.55 -15.57 -11.29
N ALA A 216 -2.55 -16.43 -11.49
CA ALA A 216 -1.60 -16.29 -12.58
C ALA A 216 -2.29 -16.38 -13.96
N ARG A 217 -3.24 -17.31 -14.12
CA ARG A 217 -4.02 -17.46 -15.35
C ARG A 217 -4.87 -16.21 -15.66
N LEU A 218 -5.48 -15.59 -14.64
CA LEU A 218 -6.21 -14.34 -14.81
C LEU A 218 -5.26 -13.21 -15.27
N GLY A 219 -4.09 -13.10 -14.66
CA GLY A 219 -3.09 -12.09 -15.02
C GLY A 219 -2.57 -12.20 -16.46
N THR A 220 -2.59 -13.41 -17.05
CA THR A 220 -2.19 -13.58 -18.46
C THR A 220 -3.29 -13.17 -19.46
N VAL A 221 -4.53 -12.98 -19.00
CA VAL A 221 -5.68 -12.58 -19.85
C VAL A 221 -5.95 -11.08 -19.76
N MET A 222 -5.55 -10.45 -18.65
CA MET A 222 -5.66 -9.00 -18.44
C MET A 222 -4.50 -8.24 -19.08
#